data_38ce71fba68578cafcc5fc26af2553e7
#
_entry.id   38ce71fba68578cafcc5fc26af2553e7
#
_cell.length_a   1.000
_cell.length_b   1.000
_cell.length_c   1.000
_cell.angle_alpha   90.00
_cell.angle_beta   90.00
_cell.angle_gamma   90.00
#
_symmetry.space_group_name_H-M   'P 1'
#
loop_
_entity.id
_entity.type
_entity.pdbx_description
1 polymer ?
#
loop_
_entity_poly.entity_id
_entity_poly.type
_entity_poly.pdbx_seq_one_letter_code
_entity_poly.pdbx_strand_id
1 'polypeptide(L)'
;MANLKITAEIASDAVLDGMQGDVAIGERSATTYGCLGCHSVDGSAGLGPTWLDLFHRQETLIDGSQVWVDADYLIQSIVHPAAQIVADYPPIMAAYALSPEELGGLVAYIASLTSNRAIADPAIPKTEE
;
A
#
# COMPACT_ATOMS: atom_id res chain seq x y z
N MET A 1 9.50 -8.88 -20.47
CA MET A 1 9.34 -8.80 -20.04
C MET A 1 8.64 -8.17 -19.92
N ALA A 2 8.16 -7.96 -19.91
CA ALA A 2 7.78 -7.46 -19.63
C ALA A 2 7.32 -7.11 -19.35
N ASN A 3 6.19 -6.91 -19.26
CA ASN A 3 6.25 -6.29 -18.64
C ASN A 3 5.28 -5.71 -17.99
N LEU A 4 3.67 -5.68 -18.23
CA LEU A 4 2.98 -5.05 -17.32
C LEU A 4 2.76 -5.82 -16.15
N LYS A 5 2.32 -7.01 -16.27
CA LYS A 5 2.33 -7.85 -15.17
C LYS A 5 3.70 -8.05 -14.66
N ILE A 6 4.60 -8.18 -15.57
CA ILE A 6 5.99 -8.28 -15.22
C ILE A 6 6.42 -7.04 -14.47
N THR A 7 5.91 -5.88 -14.88
CA THR A 7 6.25 -4.66 -14.20
C THR A 7 5.77 -4.66 -12.77
N ALA A 8 4.56 -5.16 -12.54
CA ALA A 8 4.06 -5.21 -11.18
C ALA A 8 4.85 -6.19 -10.34
N GLU A 9 5.21 -7.33 -10.91
CA GLU A 9 6.01 -8.28 -10.17
C GLU A 9 7.39 -7.74 -9.87
N ILE A 10 7.99 -7.07 -10.84
CA ILE A 10 9.29 -6.47 -10.62
C ILE A 10 9.20 -5.40 -9.57
N ALA A 11 8.13 -4.61 -9.58
CA ALA A 11 7.96 -3.59 -8.58
C ALA A 11 7.83 -4.20 -7.19
N SER A 12 7.12 -5.32 -7.05
CA SER A 12 7.00 -5.97 -5.77
C SER A 12 8.33 -6.48 -5.28
N ASP A 13 9.11 -7.09 -6.16
CA ASP A 13 10.42 -7.56 -5.78
C ASP A 13 11.32 -6.39 -5.40
N ALA A 14 11.25 -5.31 -6.16
CA ALA A 14 12.04 -4.15 -5.86
C ALA A 14 11.63 -3.55 -4.52
N VAL A 15 10.35 -3.59 -4.19
CA VAL A 15 9.91 -3.10 -2.92
C VAL A 15 10.47 -3.95 -1.79
N LEU A 16 10.44 -5.26 -1.93
CA LEU A 16 10.99 -6.11 -0.90
C LEU A 16 12.46 -5.81 -0.67
N ASP A 17 13.20 -5.63 -1.76
CA ASP A 17 14.61 -5.29 -1.63
C ASP A 17 14.80 -3.88 -1.14
N GLY A 18 13.93 -2.98 -1.55
CA GLY A 18 14.10 -1.57 -1.28
C GLY A 18 13.45 -1.10 -0.01
N MET A 19 12.75 -1.97 0.71
CA MET A 19 12.02 -1.54 1.89
C MET A 19 12.93 -0.89 2.92
N GLN A 20 14.20 -1.17 2.86
CA GLN A 20 15.11 -0.57 3.81
C GLN A 20 15.62 0.77 3.34
N GLY A 21 15.67 0.99 2.03
CA GLY A 21 16.30 2.18 1.53
C GLY A 21 15.36 3.20 0.95
N ASP A 22 14.14 2.81 0.61
CA ASP A 22 13.28 3.68 -0.16
C ASP A 22 12.20 4.36 0.67
N VAL A 23 12.20 4.17 1.98
CA VAL A 23 11.18 4.77 2.84
C VAL A 23 11.19 6.29 2.72
N ALA A 24 12.37 6.89 2.65
CA ALA A 24 12.46 8.35 2.55
C ALA A 24 11.86 8.84 1.23
N ILE A 25 12.08 8.09 0.15
CA ILE A 25 11.46 8.44 -1.13
C ILE A 25 9.96 8.34 -1.02
N GLY A 26 9.47 7.30 -0.34
CA GLY A 26 8.03 7.12 -0.17
C GLY A 26 7.41 8.24 0.63
N GLU A 27 8.06 8.62 1.72
CA GLU A 27 7.53 9.70 2.54
C GLU A 27 7.47 11.00 1.75
N ARG A 28 8.51 11.28 0.99
CA ARG A 28 8.54 12.48 0.17
C ARG A 28 7.47 12.43 -0.92
N SER A 29 7.29 11.26 -1.54
CA SER A 29 6.27 11.10 -2.57
C SER A 29 4.87 11.26 -2.00
N ALA A 30 4.63 10.72 -0.82
CA ALA A 30 3.33 10.86 -0.17
C ALA A 30 2.99 12.32 0.05
N THR A 31 3.98 13.13 0.41
CA THR A 31 3.77 14.55 0.58
C THR A 31 3.56 15.23 -0.76
N THR A 32 4.41 14.92 -1.74
CA THR A 32 4.35 15.57 -3.05
C THR A 32 3.02 15.32 -3.74
N TYR A 33 2.51 14.12 -3.66
CA TYR A 33 1.29 13.77 -4.38
C TYR A 33 0.03 13.91 -3.54
N GLY A 34 0.17 14.42 -2.30
CA GLY A 34 -1.01 14.71 -1.51
C GLY A 34 -1.70 13.52 -0.91
N CYS A 35 -1.03 12.38 -0.82
CA CYS A 35 -1.63 11.16 -0.29
C CYS A 35 -2.13 11.36 1.14
N LEU A 36 -1.39 12.13 1.91
CA LEU A 36 -1.69 12.31 3.33
C LEU A 36 -2.89 13.23 3.55
N GLY A 37 -3.46 13.79 2.49
CA GLY A 37 -4.69 14.53 2.62
C GLY A 37 -5.88 13.63 2.92
N CYS A 38 -5.80 12.36 2.53
CA CYS A 38 -6.87 11.40 2.75
C CYS A 38 -6.46 10.24 3.65
N HIS A 39 -5.17 9.94 3.71
CA HIS A 39 -4.66 8.81 4.50
C HIS A 39 -3.85 9.33 5.66
N SER A 40 -4.16 8.86 6.85
CA SER A 40 -3.37 9.22 8.01
C SER A 40 -2.25 8.21 8.22
N VAL A 41 -1.29 8.58 9.04
CA VAL A 41 -0.22 7.66 9.42
C VAL A 41 -0.25 7.34 10.91
N ASP A 42 -1.24 7.89 11.63
CA ASP A 42 -1.31 7.76 13.07
C ASP A 42 -2.56 7.03 13.55
N GLY A 43 -3.32 6.47 12.63
CA GLY A 43 -4.52 5.72 12.98
C GLY A 43 -5.79 6.55 12.98
N SER A 44 -5.71 7.85 12.75
CA SER A 44 -6.91 8.67 12.76
C SER A 44 -7.74 8.39 11.50
N ALA A 45 -9.04 8.68 11.61
CA ALA A 45 -9.94 8.46 10.50
C ALA A 45 -9.74 9.50 9.40
N GLY A 46 -10.01 9.13 8.16
CA GLY A 46 -9.90 10.04 7.04
C GLY A 46 -10.76 9.55 5.90
N LEU A 47 -10.59 10.17 4.75
CA LEU A 47 -11.33 9.78 3.56
C LEU A 47 -10.84 8.46 2.98
N GLY A 48 -9.62 8.05 3.34
CA GLY A 48 -9.10 6.74 3.00
C GLY A 48 -8.63 6.04 4.24
N PRO A 49 -8.32 4.74 4.16
CA PRO A 49 -7.87 4.00 5.32
C PRO A 49 -6.56 4.56 5.86
N THR A 50 -6.39 4.51 7.18
CA THR A 50 -5.11 4.89 7.75
C THR A 50 -4.02 3.93 7.26
N TRP A 51 -2.83 4.46 7.08
CA TRP A 51 -1.68 3.63 6.69
C TRP A 51 -1.04 2.96 7.90
N LEU A 52 -1.38 3.39 9.11
CA LEU A 52 -0.84 2.74 10.29
C LEU A 52 -1.34 1.31 10.36
N ASP A 53 -0.42 0.37 10.39
CA ASP A 53 -0.73 -1.06 10.44
C ASP A 53 -1.57 -1.54 9.26
N LEU A 54 -1.52 -0.83 8.13
CA LEU A 54 -2.25 -1.25 6.95
C LEU A 54 -1.61 -2.45 6.27
N PHE A 55 -0.29 -2.45 6.16
CA PHE A 55 0.43 -3.52 5.49
C PHE A 55 0.23 -4.82 6.26
N HIS A 56 -0.15 -5.87 5.54
CA HIS A 56 -0.45 -7.20 6.10
C HIS A 56 -1.76 -7.25 6.86
N ARG A 57 -2.59 -6.22 6.74
CA ARG A 57 -3.93 -6.27 7.33
C ARG A 57 -4.91 -6.85 6.33
N GLN A 58 -5.98 -7.43 6.82
CA GLN A 58 -7.05 -7.91 5.97
C GLN A 58 -8.09 -6.81 5.83
N GLU A 59 -8.51 -6.53 4.59
CA GLU A 59 -9.52 -5.53 4.32
C GLU A 59 -10.70 -6.17 3.63
N THR A 60 -11.89 -5.64 3.90
CA THR A 60 -13.10 -6.06 3.22
C THR A 60 -13.42 -5.04 2.14
N LEU A 61 -13.66 -5.53 0.93
CA LEU A 61 -13.96 -4.67 -0.21
C LEU A 61 -15.46 -4.47 -0.33
N ILE A 62 -15.86 -3.53 -1.18
CA ILE A 62 -17.27 -3.18 -1.29
C ILE A 62 -18.11 -4.33 -1.83
N ASP A 63 -17.51 -5.29 -2.53
CA ASP A 63 -18.24 -6.44 -3.03
C ASP A 63 -18.32 -7.57 -1.99
N GLY A 64 -17.81 -7.33 -0.79
CA GLY A 64 -17.83 -8.32 0.27
C GLY A 64 -16.64 -9.25 0.33
N SER A 65 -15.79 -9.22 -0.69
CA SER A 65 -14.62 -10.07 -0.67
C SER A 65 -13.58 -9.48 0.27
N GLN A 66 -12.62 -10.33 0.64
CA GLN A 66 -11.56 -9.90 1.56
C GLN A 66 -10.22 -10.10 0.90
N VAL A 67 -9.30 -9.19 1.18
CA VAL A 67 -7.96 -9.24 0.62
C VAL A 67 -6.96 -8.99 1.73
N TRP A 68 -5.77 -9.55 1.55
CA TRP A 68 -4.64 -9.20 2.41
C TRP A 68 -3.90 -8.05 1.75
N VAL A 69 -3.55 -7.05 2.54
CA VAL A 69 -2.81 -5.89 2.03
C VAL A 69 -1.35 -6.27 1.94
N ASP A 70 -0.90 -6.51 0.72
CA ASP A 70 0.50 -6.81 0.44
C ASP A 70 1.00 -5.78 -0.56
N ALA A 71 2.25 -5.97 -1.01
CA ALA A 71 2.84 -5.00 -1.93
C ALA A 71 2.04 -4.89 -3.22
N ASP A 72 1.61 -6.02 -3.77
CA ASP A 72 0.84 -5.99 -5.01
C ASP A 72 -0.47 -5.26 -4.83
N TYR A 73 -1.15 -5.50 -3.72
CA TYR A 73 -2.40 -4.80 -3.45
C TYR A 73 -2.17 -3.29 -3.37
N LEU A 74 -1.12 -2.86 -2.68
CA LEU A 74 -0.83 -1.44 -2.55
C LEU A 74 -0.50 -0.82 -3.89
N ILE A 75 0.29 -1.50 -4.70
CA ILE A 75 0.62 -1.00 -6.03
C ILE A 75 -0.65 -0.82 -6.84
N GLN A 76 -1.52 -1.83 -6.86
CA GLN A 76 -2.75 -1.74 -7.61
C GLN A 76 -3.65 -0.62 -7.08
N SER A 77 -3.69 -0.44 -5.78
CA SER A 77 -4.53 0.60 -5.19
C SER A 77 -4.08 1.99 -5.60
N ILE A 78 -2.79 2.18 -5.80
CA ILE A 78 -2.27 3.48 -6.20
C ILE A 78 -2.47 3.70 -7.70
N VAL A 79 -2.22 2.67 -8.49
CA VAL A 79 -2.25 2.80 -9.96
C VAL A 79 -3.66 2.65 -10.50
N HIS A 80 -4.46 1.76 -9.91
CA HIS A 80 -5.84 1.49 -10.35
C HIS A 80 -6.77 1.48 -9.14
N PRO A 81 -6.97 2.64 -8.52
CA PRO A 81 -7.72 2.67 -7.24
C PRO A 81 -9.17 2.22 -7.36
N ALA A 82 -9.75 2.27 -8.54
CA ALA A 82 -11.13 1.84 -8.71
C ALA A 82 -11.28 0.34 -8.81
N ALA A 83 -10.18 -0.40 -8.95
CA ALA A 83 -10.28 -1.84 -9.14
C ALA A 83 -10.71 -2.57 -7.87
N GLN A 84 -10.28 -2.08 -6.71
CA GLN A 84 -10.62 -2.70 -5.44
C GLN A 84 -10.85 -1.60 -4.42
N ILE A 85 -12.09 -1.40 -4.04
CA ILE A 85 -12.45 -0.31 -3.13
C ILE A 85 -12.81 -0.90 -1.79
N VAL A 86 -12.15 -0.40 -0.73
CA VAL A 86 -12.39 -0.86 0.62
C VAL A 86 -13.77 -0.39 1.07
N ALA A 87 -14.51 -1.29 1.71
CA ALA A 87 -15.86 -0.98 2.17
C ALA A 87 -15.82 0.21 3.13
N ASP A 88 -16.86 1.02 3.05
CA ASP A 88 -17.05 2.19 3.92
C ASP A 88 -16.20 3.39 3.53
N TYR A 89 -15.50 3.34 2.43
CA TYR A 89 -14.75 4.49 1.95
C TYR A 89 -15.25 4.92 0.58
N PRO A 90 -15.27 6.23 0.30
CA PRO A 90 -15.75 6.70 -0.98
C PRO A 90 -14.73 6.38 -2.09
N PRO A 91 -15.23 6.11 -3.31
CA PRO A 91 -14.33 5.78 -4.44
C PRO A 91 -13.81 7.05 -5.10
N ILE A 92 -13.08 7.85 -4.36
CA ILE A 92 -12.65 9.16 -4.84
C ILE A 92 -11.14 9.29 -5.03
N MET A 93 -10.39 8.22 -4.77
CA MET A 93 -8.94 8.30 -4.95
C MET A 93 -8.59 8.38 -6.43
N ALA A 94 -7.75 9.34 -6.78
CA ALA A 94 -7.30 9.48 -8.15
C ALA A 94 -6.24 8.43 -8.46
N ALA A 95 -6.14 8.07 -9.74
CA ALA A 95 -5.07 7.19 -10.18
C ALA A 95 -3.80 8.00 -10.34
N TYR A 96 -2.67 7.41 -9.95
CA TYR A 96 -1.39 8.09 -10.04
C TYR A 96 -0.46 7.30 -10.92
N ALA A 97 0.23 8.02 -11.82
CA ALA A 97 1.25 7.43 -12.67
C ALA A 97 2.60 7.81 -12.08
N LEU A 98 3.17 6.92 -11.30
CA LEU A 98 4.40 7.17 -10.59
C LEU A 98 5.53 6.37 -11.20
N SER A 99 6.75 6.85 -11.00
CA SER A 99 7.91 6.06 -11.39
C SER A 99 7.99 4.80 -10.53
N PRO A 100 8.66 3.76 -11.01
CA PRO A 100 8.83 2.58 -10.17
C PRO A 100 9.50 2.90 -8.84
N GLU A 101 10.40 3.87 -8.84
CA GLU A 101 11.09 4.25 -7.63
C GLU A 101 10.15 4.91 -6.64
N GLU A 102 9.30 5.80 -7.13
CA GLU A 102 8.32 6.44 -6.26
C GLU A 102 7.30 5.44 -5.74
N LEU A 103 6.85 4.56 -6.63
CA LEU A 103 5.86 3.56 -6.25
C LEU A 103 6.43 2.60 -5.21
N GLY A 104 7.64 2.10 -5.45
CA GLY A 104 8.30 1.23 -4.50
C GLY A 104 8.53 1.92 -3.18
N GLY A 105 8.90 3.20 -3.23
CA GLY A 105 9.11 3.97 -2.02
C GLY A 105 7.83 4.12 -1.21
N LEU A 106 6.72 4.39 -1.88
CA LEU A 106 5.45 4.52 -1.18
C LEU A 106 5.07 3.22 -0.48
N VAL A 107 5.24 2.10 -1.15
CA VAL A 107 4.93 0.82 -0.52
C VAL A 107 5.85 0.57 0.66
N ALA A 108 7.13 0.89 0.51
CA ALA A 108 8.08 0.72 1.61
C ALA A 108 7.71 1.62 2.80
N TYR A 109 7.31 2.84 2.51
CA TYR A 109 6.91 3.76 3.56
C TYR A 109 5.68 3.23 4.30
N ILE A 110 4.67 2.79 3.56
CA ILE A 110 3.47 2.23 4.18
C ILE A 110 3.83 1.01 5.03
N ALA A 111 4.68 0.14 4.50
CA ALA A 111 5.09 -1.04 5.26
C ALA A 111 5.85 -0.67 6.52
N SER A 112 6.60 0.43 6.48
CA SER A 112 7.37 0.86 7.64
C SER A 112 6.48 1.34 8.79
N LEU A 113 5.20 1.58 8.50
CA LEU A 113 4.26 2.02 9.52
C LEU A 113 3.58 0.85 10.23
N THR A 114 4.05 -0.36 9.99
CA THR A 114 3.51 -1.55 10.64
C THR A 114 4.12 -1.66 12.03
N SER A 115 3.24 -1.76 13.04
CA SER A 115 3.73 -1.83 14.41
C SER A 115 4.24 -3.24 14.72
N ASN A 116 5.04 -3.34 15.77
CA ASN A 116 5.54 -4.65 16.19
C ASN A 116 4.41 -5.60 16.53
N ARG A 117 3.32 -5.07 17.07
CA ARG A 117 2.19 -5.90 17.41
C ARG A 117 1.58 -6.52 16.18
N ALA A 118 1.43 -5.74 15.11
CA ALA A 118 0.87 -6.27 13.87
C ALA A 118 1.80 -7.31 13.26
N ILE A 119 3.10 -7.06 13.31
CA ILE A 119 4.07 -8.00 12.77
C ILE A 119 4.01 -9.32 13.52
N ALA A 120 3.80 -9.27 14.81
CA ALA A 120 3.80 -10.46 15.65
C ALA A 120 2.45 -11.18 15.64
N ASP A 121 1.42 -10.61 15.06
CA ASP A 121 0.09 -11.19 15.08
C ASP A 121 0.08 -12.48 14.29
N PRO A 122 -0.27 -13.61 14.93
CA PRO A 122 -0.29 -14.87 14.20
C PRO A 122 -1.35 -14.94 13.12
N ALA A 123 -2.33 -14.04 13.15
CA ALA A 123 -3.33 -14.01 12.10
C ALA A 123 -2.78 -13.48 10.81
N ILE A 124 -1.65 -12.79 10.83
CA ILE A 124 -1.04 -12.29 9.62
C ILE A 124 -0.32 -13.43 8.93
N PRO A 125 -0.63 -13.69 7.65
CA PRO A 125 0.02 -14.81 6.98
C PRO A 125 1.52 -14.60 6.92
N LYS A 126 2.23 -15.65 7.20
CA LYS A 126 3.66 -15.59 7.12
C LYS A 126 4.20 -16.28 5.93
N THR A 127 3.33 -16.88 5.17
CA THR A 127 3.77 -17.67 4.04
C THR A 127 4.23 -16.82 2.90
N GLU A 128 3.97 -15.55 2.99
CA GLU A 128 4.48 -14.66 1.98
C GLU A 128 5.97 -14.60 1.99
N GLU A 129 6.57 -14.97 3.07
CA GLU A 129 8.02 -14.93 3.11
C GLU A 129 8.64 -15.95 2.24
#